data_8e8316da5ffa1a8738d3dc1d942e97a9
#
_entry.id   8e8316da5ffa1a8738d3dc1d942e97a9
#
_cell.length_a   1.000
_cell.length_b   1.000
_cell.length_c   1.000
_cell.angle_alpha   90.00
_cell.angle_beta   90.00
_cell.angle_gamma   90.00
#
_symmetry.space_group_name_H-M   'P 1'
#
loop_
_entity.id
_entity.type
_entity.pdbx_description
1 polymer ?
#
loop_
_entity_poly.entity_id
_entity_poly.type
_entity_poly.pdbx_seq_one_letter_code
_entity_poly.pdbx_strand_id
1 'polypeptide(L)'
;MYKVTCDGKILHSDNINSLKVSKGKLTLELGKTGLFDFTIYANHPHYDVVLPMRSIIEVFRDESSIFRGRILNIKYGFYNEKQVTCEGELAFLLDSIIPPHNTNTSFSAYLDYIVNLHNSQVETAKQFVRGSMTVSDFVPYNVEETNFLTSLETLNKRMVEQSGGFLQARHEYGTMYLDLLSAEVNESNVSGQSIKLGKNLIDIKRDVEGSEVFSGIVPLGAKIGETEKRIDISSVNGGSYAITNANAVAIYGKIFKTVIFDNATTASDLLSEARTYLEENYAAINTVEISAVDLSSMTIGLDSFKVGQWVVVESGKHFSEKQRFLIRKMTIDIDNPTNTRIEVGRTKQGLTDSLGNVTNDIGGVIASINNVSGNIGTAVTKAETAEAKATSAETKATNATTVANTANTKANNAVTTANSAVTSVNSVSSRVSAIEAEPHITESGVNGIWTWKKYSDNTCEFFGKITVTNYSVTTTLGSWFSGANLYGLYDVIYPFTLKEVPSVAITFQSTNNTSAVPWVFSNNATTALSYLPQCYLIRPTSVTGLNGVLNIIVKGKY
;
A
#
# COMPACT_ATOMS: atom_id res chain seq x y z
N MET A 1 0.25 2.78 24.46
CA MET A 1 0.04 4.21 24.16
C MET A 1 0.93 4.63 23.00
N TYR A 2 0.39 5.49 22.12
CA TYR A 2 1.19 6.02 21.01
C TYR A 2 1.70 7.42 21.31
N LYS A 3 2.93 7.69 20.90
CA LYS A 3 3.54 9.01 20.94
C LYS A 3 4.18 9.28 19.58
N VAL A 4 3.97 10.47 19.04
CA VAL A 4 4.63 10.92 17.80
C VAL A 4 5.48 12.12 18.10
N THR A 5 6.72 12.12 17.66
CA THR A 5 7.61 13.26 17.77
C THR A 5 8.09 13.73 16.39
N CYS A 6 8.42 15.01 16.31
CA CYS A 6 9.04 15.65 15.15
C CYS A 6 10.26 16.42 15.64
N ASP A 7 11.44 16.03 15.22
CA ASP A 7 12.72 16.62 15.68
C ASP A 7 12.76 16.73 17.22
N GLY A 8 12.30 15.66 17.92
CA GLY A 8 12.21 15.60 19.38
C GLY A 8 11.03 16.35 20.02
N LYS A 9 10.23 17.11 19.26
CA LYS A 9 9.02 17.78 19.76
C LYS A 9 7.82 16.84 19.67
N ILE A 10 7.05 16.74 20.75
CA ILE A 10 5.87 15.85 20.78
C ILE A 10 4.74 16.45 19.94
N LEU A 11 4.36 15.75 18.87
CA LEU A 11 3.18 16.09 18.05
C LEU A 11 1.93 15.36 18.50
N HIS A 12 2.07 14.15 19.04
CA HIS A 12 0.94 13.37 19.54
C HIS A 12 1.31 12.67 20.83
N SER A 13 0.40 12.74 21.78
CA SER A 13 0.48 11.97 23.03
C SER A 13 -0.92 11.65 23.50
N ASP A 14 -1.18 10.38 23.84
CA ASP A 14 -2.48 9.96 24.34
C ASP A 14 -2.90 10.69 25.61
N ASN A 15 -1.93 11.17 26.40
CA ASN A 15 -2.12 11.78 27.69
C ASN A 15 -2.28 13.32 27.65
N ILE A 16 -2.03 13.97 26.51
CA ILE A 16 -1.99 15.45 26.42
C ILE A 16 -2.92 15.93 25.31
N ASN A 17 -4.07 16.48 25.70
CA ASN A 17 -5.10 16.90 24.73
C ASN A 17 -4.65 18.01 23.76
N SER A 18 -3.74 18.88 24.17
CA SER A 18 -3.20 19.94 23.32
C SER A 18 -2.16 19.44 22.30
N LEU A 19 -1.67 18.21 22.47
CA LEU A 19 -0.69 17.58 21.59
C LEU A 19 -1.33 16.38 20.90
N LYS A 20 -2.13 16.65 19.89
CA LYS A 20 -2.84 15.63 19.09
C LYS A 20 -2.66 15.90 17.61
N VAL A 21 -2.28 14.87 16.88
CA VAL A 21 -2.51 14.79 15.43
C VAL A 21 -3.78 13.99 15.20
N SER A 22 -4.33 14.04 14.02
CA SER A 22 -5.53 13.31 13.62
C SER A 22 -5.26 12.47 12.39
N LYS A 23 -6.06 11.43 12.18
CA LYS A 23 -5.95 10.51 11.05
C LYS A 23 -4.57 9.86 10.97
N GLY A 24 -3.99 9.59 12.13
CA GLY A 24 -2.67 8.98 12.23
C GLY A 24 -2.70 7.53 11.78
N LYS A 25 -2.14 7.25 10.59
CA LYS A 25 -2.10 5.91 10.00
C LYS A 25 -0.67 5.53 9.68
N LEU A 26 -0.15 4.54 10.38
CA LEU A 26 1.17 3.98 10.13
C LEU A 26 1.02 2.66 9.36
N THR A 27 1.65 2.59 8.20
CA THR A 27 1.73 1.39 7.38
C THR A 27 3.18 0.91 7.34
N LEU A 28 3.42 -0.26 7.90
CA LEU A 28 4.69 -0.96 7.86
C LEU A 28 4.57 -2.15 6.92
N GLU A 29 5.52 -2.34 6.03
CA GLU A 29 5.55 -3.42 5.06
C GLU A 29 6.95 -3.99 4.92
N LEU A 30 7.02 -5.30 4.78
CA LEU A 30 8.27 -6.05 4.71
C LEU A 30 9.13 -5.60 3.53
N GLY A 31 10.37 -5.22 3.79
CA GLY A 31 11.31 -4.77 2.76
C GLY A 31 10.98 -3.42 2.12
N LYS A 32 10.02 -2.68 2.66
CA LYS A 32 9.63 -1.34 2.19
C LYS A 32 10.00 -0.28 3.21
N THR A 33 9.98 0.97 2.78
CA THR A 33 10.30 2.11 3.63
C THR A 33 9.30 2.31 4.77
N GLY A 34 8.06 1.83 4.60
CA GLY A 34 6.96 2.19 5.49
C GLY A 34 6.45 3.60 5.22
N LEU A 35 5.22 3.86 5.64
CA LEU A 35 4.55 5.15 5.47
C LEU A 35 3.82 5.54 6.75
N PHE A 36 3.91 6.81 7.11
CA PHE A 36 3.11 7.37 8.19
C PHE A 36 2.37 8.62 7.71
N ASP A 37 1.06 8.53 7.66
CA ASP A 37 0.18 9.63 7.30
C ASP A 37 -0.50 10.19 8.53
N PHE A 38 -0.59 11.51 8.64
CA PHE A 38 -1.34 12.18 9.70
C PHE A 38 -1.78 13.58 9.29
N THR A 39 -2.70 14.15 10.06
CA THR A 39 -3.14 15.54 9.90
C THR A 39 -2.80 16.32 11.17
N ILE A 40 -2.16 17.48 11.01
CA ILE A 40 -1.90 18.41 12.10
C ILE A 40 -2.56 19.77 11.79
N TYR A 41 -3.26 20.32 12.78
CA TYR A 41 -4.02 21.55 12.65
C TYR A 41 -3.19 22.77 13.07
N ALA A 42 -3.52 23.94 12.52
CA ALA A 42 -2.77 25.18 12.74
C ALA A 42 -2.70 25.65 14.20
N ASN A 43 -3.63 25.19 15.05
CA ASN A 43 -3.65 25.49 16.48
C ASN A 43 -2.73 24.58 17.32
N HIS A 44 -2.06 23.61 16.68
CA HIS A 44 -1.15 22.73 17.40
C HIS A 44 0.13 23.48 17.80
N PRO A 45 0.62 23.37 19.07
CA PRO A 45 1.77 24.12 19.57
C PRO A 45 3.06 23.91 18.76
N HIS A 46 3.19 22.77 18.09
CA HIS A 46 4.36 22.41 17.28
C HIS A 46 4.03 22.30 15.78
N TYR A 47 3.05 23.05 15.29
CA TYR A 47 2.66 23.03 13.89
C TYR A 47 3.81 23.40 12.94
N ASP A 48 4.66 24.38 13.32
CA ASP A 48 5.71 24.93 12.47
C ASP A 48 6.96 24.05 12.35
N VAL A 49 7.14 23.07 13.25
CA VAL A 49 8.29 22.15 13.16
C VAL A 49 8.13 21.10 12.06
N VAL A 50 6.93 20.97 11.50
CA VAL A 50 6.61 19.98 10.47
C VAL A 50 7.02 20.53 9.10
N LEU A 51 8.21 20.15 8.62
CA LEU A 51 8.83 20.65 7.39
C LEU A 51 9.20 19.49 6.45
N PRO A 52 8.84 19.55 5.14
CA PRO A 52 9.10 18.47 4.20
C PRO A 52 10.60 18.29 3.93
N MET A 53 11.04 17.07 3.74
CA MET A 53 12.40 16.59 3.45
C MET A 53 13.46 16.95 4.51
N ARG A 54 13.07 17.64 5.57
CA ARG A 54 13.97 18.14 6.61
C ARG A 54 13.72 17.49 7.96
N SER A 55 12.45 17.49 8.40
CA SER A 55 12.12 17.04 9.75
C SER A 55 12.00 15.53 9.84
N ILE A 56 12.51 14.99 10.94
CA ILE A 56 12.44 13.57 11.27
C ILE A 56 11.23 13.32 12.18
N ILE A 57 10.37 12.43 11.74
CA ILE A 57 9.23 11.93 12.50
C ILE A 57 9.60 10.60 13.15
N GLU A 58 9.19 10.43 14.39
CA GLU A 58 9.33 9.16 15.08
C GLU A 58 8.01 8.79 15.77
N VAL A 59 7.57 7.56 15.57
CA VAL A 59 6.37 6.99 16.18
C VAL A 59 6.79 5.95 17.21
N PHE A 60 6.35 6.16 18.42
CA PHE A 60 6.58 5.25 19.54
C PHE A 60 5.30 4.51 19.90
N ARG A 61 5.45 3.26 20.25
CA ARG A 61 4.45 2.49 20.96
C ARG A 61 5.02 2.18 22.34
N ASP A 62 4.38 2.71 23.36
CA ASP A 62 4.90 2.76 24.72
C ASP A 62 6.29 3.43 24.72
N GLU A 63 7.35 2.76 25.12
CA GLU A 63 8.72 3.32 25.10
C GLU A 63 9.51 2.93 23.84
N SER A 64 8.95 2.06 22.97
CA SER A 64 9.64 1.52 21.82
C SER A 64 9.36 2.30 20.55
N SER A 65 10.39 2.75 19.83
CA SER A 65 10.26 3.30 18.49
C SER A 65 9.83 2.20 17.52
N ILE A 66 8.72 2.42 16.80
CA ILE A 66 8.18 1.48 15.82
C ILE A 66 8.27 2.01 14.39
N PHE A 67 8.54 3.29 14.24
CA PHE A 67 8.79 3.94 12.96
C PHE A 67 9.61 5.19 13.20
N ARG A 68 10.60 5.39 12.35
CA ARG A 68 11.35 6.63 12.22
C ARG A 68 11.57 6.91 10.74
N GLY A 69 11.46 8.19 10.36
CA GLY A 69 11.59 8.56 8.97
C GLY A 69 11.49 10.06 8.77
N ARG A 70 11.41 10.51 7.52
CA ARG A 70 11.31 11.91 7.15
C ARG A 70 9.93 12.27 6.61
N ILE A 71 9.59 13.52 6.72
CA ILE A 71 8.40 14.06 6.07
C ILE A 71 8.67 14.16 4.57
N LEU A 72 7.91 13.41 3.76
CA LEU A 72 8.01 13.40 2.31
C LEU A 72 7.18 14.52 1.70
N ASN A 73 5.89 14.60 2.04
CA ASN A 73 4.94 15.53 1.46
C ASN A 73 4.08 16.20 2.51
N ILE A 74 3.69 17.45 2.24
CA ILE A 74 2.69 18.18 3.00
C ILE A 74 1.66 18.75 2.02
N LYS A 75 0.38 18.44 2.25
CA LYS A 75 -0.75 19.07 1.57
C LYS A 75 -1.48 19.98 2.56
N TYR A 76 -1.72 21.21 2.17
CA TYR A 76 -2.46 22.17 3.00
C TYR A 76 -3.94 22.11 2.65
N GLY A 77 -4.78 21.98 3.66
CA GLY A 77 -6.23 22.04 3.50
C GLY A 77 -6.77 23.46 3.68
N PHE A 78 -8.10 23.59 3.60
CA PHE A 78 -8.79 24.88 3.60
C PHE A 78 -8.55 25.71 4.88
N TYR A 79 -8.45 25.05 6.03
CA TYR A 79 -8.18 25.68 7.32
C TYR A 79 -6.70 25.70 7.69
N ASN A 80 -5.83 25.60 6.68
CA ASN A 80 -4.38 25.55 6.84
C ASN A 80 -3.92 24.33 7.67
N GLU A 81 -4.71 23.27 7.74
CA GLU A 81 -4.25 21.99 8.27
C GLU A 81 -3.24 21.36 7.32
N LYS A 82 -2.20 20.76 7.89
CA LYS A 82 -1.20 20.00 7.13
C LYS A 82 -1.61 18.52 7.11
N GLN A 83 -1.85 17.98 5.93
CA GLN A 83 -1.91 16.54 5.69
C GLN A 83 -0.49 16.10 5.33
N VAL A 84 0.11 15.33 6.18
CA VAL A 84 1.53 14.98 6.15
C VAL A 84 1.68 13.52 5.78
N THR A 85 2.54 13.24 4.83
CA THR A 85 2.99 11.88 4.48
C THR A 85 4.47 11.77 4.79
N CYS A 86 4.85 10.77 5.58
CA CYS A 86 6.22 10.47 5.96
C CYS A 86 6.64 9.12 5.38
N GLU A 87 7.89 9.00 5.01
CA GLU A 87 8.53 7.76 4.58
C GLU A 87 9.62 7.35 5.57
N GLY A 88 9.77 6.04 5.80
CA GLY A 88 10.69 5.51 6.80
C GLY A 88 12.16 5.53 6.37
N GLU A 89 13.04 5.16 7.31
CA GLU A 89 14.50 5.29 7.20
C GLU A 89 15.12 4.62 5.98
N LEU A 90 14.56 3.50 5.48
CA LEU A 90 15.04 2.89 4.23
C LEU A 90 15.00 3.85 3.04
N ALA A 91 14.14 4.87 3.06
CA ALA A 91 14.08 5.88 2.03
C ALA A 91 15.33 6.79 1.98
N PHE A 92 16.13 6.83 3.05
CA PHE A 92 17.40 7.58 3.02
C PHE A 92 18.37 7.00 1.99
N LEU A 93 18.27 5.69 1.71
CA LEU A 93 19.06 5.03 0.67
C LEU A 93 18.70 5.50 -0.77
N LEU A 94 17.63 6.26 -0.95
CA LEU A 94 17.32 6.94 -2.21
C LEU A 94 18.11 8.23 -2.42
N ASP A 95 18.72 8.78 -1.36
CA ASP A 95 19.43 10.05 -1.39
C ASP A 95 20.88 9.93 -1.89
N SER A 96 21.35 8.72 -2.14
CA SER A 96 22.70 8.42 -2.62
C SER A 96 22.70 7.62 -3.90
N ILE A 97 23.73 7.80 -4.70
CA ILE A 97 23.88 7.18 -6.03
C ILE A 97 25.08 6.26 -6.02
N ILE A 98 24.89 5.04 -6.49
CA ILE A 98 25.96 4.07 -6.73
C ILE A 98 26.41 4.22 -8.17
N PRO A 99 27.69 4.58 -8.41
CA PRO A 99 28.21 4.67 -9.77
C PRO A 99 28.38 3.28 -10.42
N PRO A 100 28.51 3.23 -11.75
CA PRO A 100 28.89 2.00 -12.44
C PRO A 100 30.16 1.39 -11.86
N HIS A 101 30.12 0.08 -11.61
CA HIS A 101 31.26 -0.62 -11.00
C HIS A 101 31.25 -2.10 -11.40
N ASN A 102 32.44 -2.71 -11.32
CA ASN A 102 32.62 -4.13 -11.47
C ASN A 102 33.40 -4.64 -10.24
N THR A 103 32.80 -5.53 -9.47
CA THR A 103 33.38 -6.06 -8.23
C THR A 103 33.30 -7.58 -8.21
N ASN A 104 34.33 -8.19 -7.63
CA ASN A 104 34.37 -9.61 -7.28
C ASN A 104 34.71 -9.70 -5.79
N THR A 105 33.72 -10.03 -4.97
CA THR A 105 33.85 -9.99 -3.51
C THR A 105 32.97 -11.07 -2.86
N SER A 106 32.70 -10.98 -1.55
CA SER A 106 31.62 -11.73 -0.92
C SER A 106 30.34 -10.93 -0.93
N PHE A 107 29.21 -11.61 -0.81
CA PHE A 107 27.89 -10.98 -0.77
C PHE A 107 27.77 -9.98 0.40
N SER A 108 28.34 -10.35 1.56
CA SER A 108 28.40 -9.49 2.75
C SER A 108 29.31 -8.26 2.56
N ALA A 109 30.47 -8.43 1.91
CA ALA A 109 31.36 -7.30 1.64
C ALA A 109 30.78 -6.34 0.60
N TYR A 110 29.93 -6.83 -0.30
CA TYR A 110 29.20 -5.97 -1.22
C TYR A 110 28.16 -5.09 -0.50
N LEU A 111 27.48 -5.62 0.53
CA LEU A 111 26.61 -4.82 1.38
C LEU A 111 27.41 -3.70 2.07
N ASP A 112 28.58 -4.04 2.64
CA ASP A 112 29.47 -3.03 3.25
C ASP A 112 29.90 -1.96 2.25
N TYR A 113 30.23 -2.35 1.01
CA TYR A 113 30.59 -1.41 -0.05
C TYR A 113 29.47 -0.40 -0.31
N ILE A 114 28.23 -0.88 -0.49
CA ILE A 114 27.08 0.01 -0.76
C ILE A 114 26.78 0.92 0.44
N VAL A 115 26.80 0.38 1.68
CA VAL A 115 26.56 1.15 2.89
C VAL A 115 27.63 2.24 3.06
N ASN A 116 28.90 1.91 2.86
CA ASN A 116 30.00 2.89 2.97
C ASN A 116 29.89 3.98 1.91
N LEU A 117 29.50 3.61 0.68
CA LEU A 117 29.34 4.58 -0.40
C LEU A 117 28.13 5.51 -0.15
N HIS A 118 27.03 4.96 0.33
CA HIS A 118 25.87 5.73 0.80
C HIS A 118 26.28 6.73 1.88
N ASN A 119 26.94 6.24 2.93
CA ASN A 119 27.36 7.07 4.07
C ASN A 119 28.30 8.20 3.69
N SER A 120 29.10 8.03 2.61
CA SER A 120 30.00 9.08 2.11
C SER A 120 29.27 10.23 1.42
N GLN A 121 28.00 10.04 1.05
CA GLN A 121 27.22 10.99 0.26
C GLN A 121 26.12 11.70 1.06
N VAL A 122 25.78 11.22 2.27
CA VAL A 122 24.67 11.75 3.06
C VAL A 122 25.13 12.26 4.42
N GLU A 123 24.29 13.09 5.05
CA GLU A 123 24.53 13.61 6.39
C GLU A 123 24.50 12.48 7.43
N THR A 124 25.21 12.66 8.55
CA THR A 124 25.32 11.67 9.64
C THR A 124 23.97 11.13 10.12
N ALA A 125 22.94 11.98 10.14
CA ALA A 125 21.59 11.60 10.56
C ALA A 125 20.89 10.55 9.64
N LYS A 126 21.43 10.34 8.42
CA LYS A 126 20.91 9.41 7.41
C LYS A 126 21.86 8.21 7.17
N GLN A 127 23.00 8.17 7.86
CA GLN A 127 23.98 7.10 7.69
C GLN A 127 23.56 5.82 8.36
N PHE A 128 23.91 4.70 7.75
CA PHE A 128 23.65 3.37 8.28
C PHE A 128 24.95 2.70 8.74
N VAL A 129 24.83 1.89 9.77
CA VAL A 129 25.82 0.87 10.10
C VAL A 129 25.28 -0.47 9.56
N ARG A 130 26.14 -1.29 8.99
CA ARG A 130 25.72 -2.65 8.62
C ARG A 130 25.23 -3.39 9.87
N GLY A 131 24.03 -3.88 9.80
CA GLY A 131 23.40 -4.66 10.85
C GLY A 131 23.54 -6.18 10.62
N SER A 132 22.52 -6.92 10.97
CA SER A 132 22.47 -8.36 10.82
C SER A 132 22.26 -8.77 9.36
N MET A 133 22.97 -9.82 8.94
CA MET A 133 22.73 -10.48 7.67
C MET A 133 22.43 -11.95 7.95
N THR A 134 21.19 -12.38 7.69
CA THR A 134 20.74 -13.77 7.92
C THR A 134 20.51 -14.55 6.63
N VAL A 135 20.64 -13.89 5.48
CA VAL A 135 20.70 -14.55 4.17
C VAL A 135 22.07 -15.21 3.97
N SER A 136 22.15 -16.19 3.07
CA SER A 136 23.42 -16.88 2.75
C SER A 136 24.46 -15.91 2.22
N ASP A 137 25.70 -16.07 2.65
CA ASP A 137 26.85 -15.30 2.15
C ASP A 137 27.48 -16.05 0.96
N PHE A 138 27.41 -15.48 -0.23
CA PHE A 138 27.94 -16.07 -1.46
C PHE A 138 29.36 -15.59 -1.70
N VAL A 139 30.25 -16.53 -2.05
CA VAL A 139 31.65 -16.25 -2.43
C VAL A 139 32.06 -17.18 -3.59
N PRO A 140 32.53 -16.69 -4.75
CA PRO A 140 32.63 -15.28 -5.14
C PRO A 140 31.27 -14.68 -5.49
N TYR A 141 31.10 -13.40 -5.21
CA TYR A 141 29.97 -12.61 -5.63
C TYR A 141 30.43 -11.57 -6.68
N ASN A 142 30.07 -11.81 -7.93
CA ASN A 142 30.44 -10.98 -9.06
C ASN A 142 29.29 -10.03 -9.38
N VAL A 143 29.55 -8.73 -9.35
CA VAL A 143 28.58 -7.71 -9.72
C VAL A 143 29.16 -6.80 -10.78
N GLU A 144 28.47 -6.71 -11.90
CA GLU A 144 28.69 -5.70 -12.92
C GLU A 144 27.46 -4.77 -12.95
N GLU A 145 27.65 -3.52 -12.60
CA GLU A 145 26.61 -2.49 -12.69
C GLU A 145 27.09 -1.40 -13.63
N THR A 146 26.29 -1.16 -14.68
CA THR A 146 26.62 -0.21 -15.75
C THR A 146 25.86 1.10 -15.61
N ASN A 147 24.88 1.18 -14.70
CA ASN A 147 24.02 2.33 -14.50
C ASN A 147 24.33 3.05 -13.19
N PHE A 148 23.91 4.31 -13.12
CA PHE A 148 23.87 5.07 -11.88
C PHE A 148 22.53 4.79 -11.21
N LEU A 149 22.51 3.91 -10.22
CA LEU A 149 21.31 3.56 -9.45
C LEU A 149 21.39 4.19 -8.07
N THR A 150 20.25 4.39 -7.43
CA THR A 150 20.24 4.73 -6.00
C THR A 150 20.76 3.54 -5.17
N SER A 151 21.22 3.81 -3.95
CA SER A 151 21.65 2.74 -3.05
C SER A 151 20.52 1.75 -2.79
N LEU A 152 19.28 2.20 -2.64
CA LEU A 152 18.12 1.33 -2.43
C LEU A 152 17.84 0.44 -3.64
N GLU A 153 17.85 1.01 -4.85
CA GLU A 153 17.67 0.24 -6.09
C GLU A 153 18.76 -0.80 -6.28
N THR A 154 20.02 -0.41 -6.00
CA THR A 154 21.16 -1.34 -6.10
C THR A 154 21.01 -2.49 -5.11
N LEU A 155 20.69 -2.21 -3.86
CA LEU A 155 20.48 -3.24 -2.83
C LEU A 155 19.31 -4.16 -3.19
N ASN A 156 18.20 -3.63 -3.65
CA ASN A 156 17.05 -4.43 -4.06
C ASN A 156 17.41 -5.34 -5.23
N LYS A 157 17.94 -4.78 -6.32
CA LYS A 157 18.27 -5.49 -7.55
C LYS A 157 19.39 -6.52 -7.37
N ARG A 158 20.44 -6.15 -6.63
CA ARG A 158 21.64 -6.98 -6.51
C ARG A 158 21.65 -7.90 -5.30
N MET A 159 20.94 -7.56 -4.24
CA MET A 159 20.97 -8.34 -3.01
C MET A 159 19.64 -8.97 -2.63
N VAL A 160 18.56 -8.18 -2.58
CA VAL A 160 17.24 -8.70 -2.18
C VAL A 160 16.69 -9.69 -3.20
N GLU A 161 16.70 -9.34 -4.49
CA GLU A 161 16.19 -10.22 -5.56
C GLU A 161 16.98 -11.52 -5.68
N GLN A 162 18.30 -11.48 -5.42
CA GLN A 162 19.16 -12.67 -5.50
C GLN A 162 19.11 -13.56 -4.26
N SER A 163 18.93 -12.98 -3.08
CA SER A 163 18.92 -13.73 -1.83
C SER A 163 17.53 -14.19 -1.40
N GLY A 164 16.46 -13.64 -1.99
CA GLY A 164 15.07 -13.84 -1.53
C GLY A 164 14.80 -13.22 -0.15
N GLY A 165 15.74 -12.44 0.38
CA GLY A 165 15.64 -11.75 1.67
C GLY A 165 14.88 -10.43 1.59
N PHE A 166 15.00 -9.63 2.64
CA PHE A 166 14.43 -8.28 2.70
C PHE A 166 15.32 -7.33 3.51
N LEU A 167 15.30 -6.06 3.14
CA LEU A 167 15.98 -5.01 3.89
C LEU A 167 15.11 -4.54 5.05
N GLN A 168 15.74 -4.24 6.17
CA GLN A 168 15.11 -3.63 7.34
C GLN A 168 16.02 -2.55 7.93
N ALA A 169 15.48 -1.36 8.15
CA ALA A 169 16.12 -0.36 8.97
C ALA A 169 15.75 -0.62 10.45
N ARG A 170 16.73 -0.57 11.33
CA ARG A 170 16.56 -0.77 12.76
C ARG A 170 17.34 0.31 13.50
N HIS A 171 16.66 1.03 14.38
CA HIS A 171 17.26 2.09 15.18
C HIS A 171 17.42 1.67 16.62
N GLU A 172 18.66 1.60 17.09
CA GLU A 172 19.00 1.22 18.46
C GLU A 172 20.08 2.14 19.04
N TYR A 173 19.86 2.65 20.24
CA TYR A 173 20.78 3.49 20.98
C TYR A 173 21.37 4.66 20.17
N GLY A 174 20.54 5.26 19.30
CA GLY A 174 20.96 6.38 18.45
C GLY A 174 21.70 5.99 17.17
N THR A 175 21.90 4.69 16.93
CA THR A 175 22.53 4.16 15.72
C THR A 175 21.48 3.53 14.81
N MET A 176 21.56 3.85 13.53
CA MET A 176 20.71 3.28 12.49
C MET A 176 21.42 2.13 11.79
N TYR A 177 20.85 0.93 11.92
CA TYR A 177 21.36 -0.29 11.31
C TYR A 177 20.59 -0.65 10.06
N LEU A 178 21.30 -1.14 9.05
CA LEU A 178 20.70 -1.76 7.87
C LEU A 178 20.88 -3.27 7.95
N ASP A 179 19.79 -3.98 8.17
CA ASP A 179 19.75 -5.43 8.22
C ASP A 179 19.32 -5.99 6.85
N LEU A 180 19.89 -7.14 6.45
CA LEU A 180 19.46 -7.95 5.30
C LEU A 180 19.05 -9.32 5.81
N LEU A 181 17.76 -9.54 5.93
CA LEU A 181 17.21 -10.68 6.65
C LEU A 181 16.58 -11.71 5.71
N SER A 182 16.70 -12.98 6.05
CA SER A 182 15.98 -14.06 5.40
C SER A 182 14.52 -14.07 5.85
N ALA A 183 13.62 -14.39 4.92
CA ALA A 183 12.22 -14.63 5.22
C ALA A 183 11.95 -16.05 5.76
N GLU A 184 12.98 -16.87 5.96
CA GLU A 184 12.83 -18.22 6.47
C GLU A 184 12.35 -18.24 7.92
N VAL A 185 11.62 -19.30 8.25
CA VAL A 185 11.11 -19.51 9.61
C VAL A 185 12.25 -19.95 10.52
N ASN A 186 12.43 -19.21 11.61
CA ASN A 186 13.19 -19.70 12.75
C ASN A 186 12.40 -19.44 14.05
N GLU A 187 12.66 -20.20 15.09
CA GLU A 187 11.88 -20.11 16.33
C GLU A 187 12.05 -18.75 17.05
N SER A 188 13.12 -18.03 16.77
CA SER A 188 13.39 -16.71 17.37
C SER A 188 12.55 -15.59 16.76
N ASN A 189 12.02 -15.77 15.54
CA ASN A 189 11.19 -14.76 14.87
C ASN A 189 9.70 -15.13 14.80
N VAL A 190 9.25 -16.10 15.58
CA VAL A 190 7.83 -16.44 15.73
C VAL A 190 7.21 -15.56 16.81
N SER A 191 6.09 -14.90 16.48
CA SER A 191 5.34 -14.09 17.43
C SER A 191 4.82 -14.93 18.60
N GLY A 192 4.96 -14.43 19.82
CA GLY A 192 4.35 -15.04 21.02
C GLY A 192 2.82 -14.96 21.01
N GLN A 193 2.25 -14.10 20.14
CA GLN A 193 0.82 -13.97 19.95
C GLN A 193 0.37 -14.79 18.73
N SER A 194 -0.63 -15.66 18.90
CA SER A 194 -1.27 -16.40 17.80
C SER A 194 -2.57 -15.74 17.35
N ILE A 195 -2.97 -15.99 16.11
CA ILE A 195 -4.27 -15.57 15.56
C ILE A 195 -5.23 -16.73 15.65
N LYS A 196 -6.40 -16.50 16.30
CA LYS A 196 -7.40 -17.54 16.53
C LYS A 196 -8.79 -17.07 16.15
N LEU A 197 -9.55 -17.96 15.49
CA LEU A 197 -10.97 -17.77 15.25
C LEU A 197 -11.72 -17.64 16.60
N GLY A 198 -12.60 -16.64 16.70
CA GLY A 198 -13.34 -16.34 17.93
C GLY A 198 -12.53 -15.58 19.00
N LYS A 199 -11.28 -15.21 18.73
CA LYS A 199 -10.44 -14.40 19.64
C LYS A 199 -10.03 -13.08 19.00
N ASN A 200 -9.14 -13.11 18.06
CA ASN A 200 -8.57 -11.91 17.44
C ASN A 200 -8.57 -11.95 15.90
N LEU A 201 -9.01 -13.06 15.30
CA LEU A 201 -9.21 -13.14 13.86
C LEU A 201 -10.46 -12.36 13.47
N ILE A 202 -10.32 -11.42 12.54
CA ILE A 202 -11.43 -10.62 12.01
C ILE A 202 -11.91 -11.20 10.68
N ASP A 203 -10.98 -11.43 9.76
CA ASP A 203 -11.28 -11.87 8.41
C ASP A 203 -10.15 -12.73 7.84
N ILE A 204 -10.50 -13.70 7.01
CA ILE A 204 -9.58 -14.46 6.17
C ILE A 204 -10.10 -14.41 4.75
N LYS A 205 -9.32 -13.86 3.86
CA LYS A 205 -9.53 -13.97 2.41
C LYS A 205 -8.46 -14.90 1.85
N ARG A 206 -8.89 -15.80 1.00
CA ARG A 206 -8.00 -16.72 0.31
C ARG A 206 -8.27 -16.61 -1.18
N ASP A 207 -7.36 -15.98 -1.90
CA ASP A 207 -7.39 -15.93 -3.34
C ASP A 207 -6.40 -16.96 -3.90
N VAL A 208 -6.89 -17.81 -4.78
CA VAL A 208 -6.07 -18.73 -5.55
C VAL A 208 -6.03 -18.22 -6.98
N GLU A 209 -4.93 -17.58 -7.36
CA GLU A 209 -4.73 -17.10 -8.71
C GLU A 209 -4.22 -18.24 -9.60
N GLY A 210 -5.12 -18.79 -10.41
CA GLY A 210 -4.78 -19.88 -11.34
C GLY A 210 -3.94 -19.43 -12.54
N SER A 211 -3.99 -18.16 -12.91
CA SER A 211 -3.22 -17.62 -14.06
C SER A 211 -1.70 -17.60 -13.84
N GLU A 212 -1.25 -17.56 -12.59
CA GLU A 212 0.16 -17.56 -12.23
C GLU A 212 0.69 -18.94 -11.80
N VAL A 213 -0.16 -19.96 -11.86
CA VAL A 213 0.24 -21.34 -11.52
C VAL A 213 1.11 -21.92 -12.63
N PHE A 214 2.26 -22.44 -12.25
CA PHE A 214 3.10 -23.25 -13.13
C PHE A 214 3.68 -24.44 -12.38
N SER A 215 3.84 -25.55 -13.06
CA SER A 215 4.42 -26.79 -12.51
C SER A 215 5.80 -27.09 -13.06
N GLY A 216 6.23 -26.30 -14.02
CA GLY A 216 7.55 -26.38 -14.62
C GLY A 216 7.96 -25.04 -15.22
N ILE A 217 9.27 -24.88 -15.42
CA ILE A 217 9.83 -23.70 -16.07
C ILE A 217 10.80 -24.08 -17.17
N VAL A 218 10.88 -23.20 -18.16
CA VAL A 218 11.96 -23.16 -19.17
C VAL A 218 12.88 -22.00 -18.79
N PRO A 219 13.98 -22.24 -18.09
CA PRO A 219 14.89 -21.19 -17.69
C PRO A 219 15.78 -20.78 -18.87
N LEU A 220 15.97 -19.47 -19.02
CA LEU A 220 16.86 -18.87 -20.00
C LEU A 220 17.87 -17.96 -19.28
N GLY A 221 19.15 -18.19 -19.50
CA GLY A 221 20.23 -17.43 -18.90
C GLY A 221 20.58 -16.15 -19.65
N ALA A 222 21.79 -15.66 -19.42
CA ALA A 222 22.35 -14.50 -20.11
C ALA A 222 22.36 -14.69 -21.63
N LYS A 223 22.34 -13.57 -22.37
CA LYS A 223 22.52 -13.58 -23.84
C LYS A 223 23.94 -14.03 -24.21
N ILE A 224 24.06 -14.78 -25.29
CA ILE A 224 25.35 -15.27 -25.81
C ILE A 224 25.89 -14.25 -26.80
N GLY A 225 26.86 -13.45 -26.37
CA GLY A 225 27.43 -12.37 -27.18
C GLY A 225 26.39 -11.32 -27.58
N GLU A 226 26.49 -10.80 -28.80
CA GLU A 226 25.52 -9.82 -29.34
C GLU A 226 24.28 -10.48 -30.00
N THR A 227 24.03 -11.75 -29.72
CA THR A 227 22.92 -12.51 -30.32
C THR A 227 21.69 -12.49 -29.42
N GLU A 228 20.51 -12.76 -29.99
CA GLU A 228 19.29 -12.97 -29.21
C GLU A 228 19.22 -14.36 -28.55
N LYS A 229 20.21 -15.23 -28.81
CA LYS A 229 20.29 -16.54 -28.18
C LYS A 229 20.67 -16.40 -26.70
N ARG A 230 19.99 -17.16 -25.85
CA ARG A 230 20.26 -17.23 -24.44
C ARG A 230 20.83 -18.59 -24.06
N ILE A 231 21.57 -18.64 -22.96
CA ILE A 231 22.01 -19.88 -22.36
C ILE A 231 20.75 -20.65 -21.90
N ASP A 232 20.73 -21.95 -22.19
CA ASP A 232 19.70 -22.89 -21.74
C ASP A 232 20.32 -24.04 -20.93
N ILE A 233 19.49 -24.85 -20.31
CA ILE A 233 19.93 -25.94 -19.43
C ILE A 233 20.07 -27.28 -20.13
N SER A 234 19.80 -27.40 -21.42
CA SER A 234 19.74 -28.69 -22.12
C SER A 234 21.03 -29.49 -22.03
N SER A 235 22.19 -28.82 -22.04
CA SER A 235 23.51 -29.46 -21.97
C SER A 235 23.78 -30.15 -20.61
N VAL A 236 23.13 -29.70 -19.53
CA VAL A 236 23.33 -30.20 -18.15
C VAL A 236 22.07 -30.89 -17.61
N ASN A 237 20.98 -30.94 -18.37
CA ASN A 237 19.68 -31.46 -17.97
C ASN A 237 19.19 -32.59 -18.87
N GLY A 238 20.10 -33.45 -19.35
CA GLY A 238 19.76 -34.62 -20.18
C GLY A 238 19.09 -34.31 -21.52
N GLY A 239 19.39 -33.14 -22.10
CA GLY A 239 18.79 -32.66 -23.35
C GLY A 239 17.44 -31.92 -23.16
N SER A 240 16.90 -31.84 -21.98
CA SER A 240 15.64 -31.16 -21.71
C SER A 240 15.87 -29.66 -21.41
N TYR A 241 15.08 -28.81 -22.08
CA TYR A 241 15.07 -27.35 -21.84
C TYR A 241 14.28 -26.95 -20.60
N ALA A 242 13.50 -27.87 -20.01
CA ALA A 242 12.59 -27.57 -18.91
C ALA A 242 12.87 -28.43 -17.69
N ILE A 243 12.57 -27.89 -16.51
CA ILE A 243 12.47 -28.61 -15.23
C ILE A 243 11.05 -28.54 -14.72
N THR A 244 10.63 -29.55 -13.95
CA THR A 244 9.30 -29.64 -13.35
C THR A 244 9.40 -29.99 -11.87
N ASN A 245 8.45 -29.50 -11.08
CA ASN A 245 8.24 -29.93 -9.71
C ASN A 245 7.17 -31.03 -9.68
N ALA A 246 7.51 -32.18 -9.12
CA ALA A 246 6.64 -33.37 -9.12
C ALA A 246 5.32 -33.13 -8.36
N ASN A 247 5.37 -32.40 -7.24
CA ASN A 247 4.19 -32.08 -6.43
C ASN A 247 3.23 -31.15 -7.18
N ALA A 248 3.77 -30.12 -7.84
CA ALA A 248 2.99 -29.22 -8.67
C ALA A 248 2.35 -29.94 -9.86
N VAL A 249 3.10 -30.82 -10.51
CA VAL A 249 2.57 -31.63 -11.63
C VAL A 249 1.45 -32.55 -11.16
N ALA A 250 1.56 -33.14 -9.97
CA ALA A 250 0.51 -33.98 -9.41
C ALA A 250 -0.78 -33.21 -9.11
N ILE A 251 -0.69 -31.95 -8.73
CA ILE A 251 -1.84 -31.10 -8.36
C ILE A 251 -2.46 -30.43 -9.60
N TYR A 252 -1.63 -29.83 -10.46
CA TYR A 252 -2.06 -28.92 -11.53
C TYR A 252 -1.87 -29.46 -12.96
N GLY A 253 -1.21 -30.63 -13.10
CA GLY A 253 -0.75 -31.10 -14.39
C GLY A 253 0.52 -30.36 -14.84
N LYS A 254 0.92 -30.52 -16.12
CA LYS A 254 2.10 -29.87 -16.68
C LYS A 254 1.75 -28.50 -17.23
N ILE A 255 2.19 -27.45 -16.56
CA ILE A 255 2.03 -26.04 -16.96
C ILE A 255 3.43 -25.41 -16.94
N PHE A 256 3.89 -24.92 -18.09
CA PHE A 256 5.23 -24.35 -18.22
C PHE A 256 5.20 -22.82 -18.33
N LYS A 257 6.17 -22.19 -17.67
CA LYS A 257 6.46 -20.75 -17.75
C LYS A 257 7.91 -20.54 -18.18
N THR A 258 8.18 -19.59 -19.04
CA THR A 258 9.56 -19.17 -19.35
C THR A 258 10.01 -18.16 -18.30
N VAL A 259 11.20 -18.38 -17.73
CA VAL A 259 11.81 -17.48 -16.72
C VAL A 259 13.21 -17.11 -17.19
N ILE A 260 13.53 -15.83 -17.11
CA ILE A 260 14.83 -15.30 -17.55
C ILE A 260 15.69 -15.02 -16.32
N PHE A 261 16.94 -15.53 -16.37
CA PHE A 261 17.96 -15.35 -15.35
C PHE A 261 19.16 -14.66 -15.99
N ASP A 262 19.09 -13.36 -16.19
CA ASP A 262 20.10 -12.59 -16.95
C ASP A 262 21.52 -12.68 -16.36
N ASN A 263 21.65 -13.02 -15.08
CA ASN A 263 22.92 -13.16 -14.39
C ASN A 263 23.53 -14.56 -14.51
N ALA A 264 22.77 -15.57 -14.93
CA ALA A 264 23.27 -16.92 -15.10
C ALA A 264 24.09 -17.04 -16.39
N THR A 265 25.40 -17.06 -16.25
CA THR A 265 26.37 -17.12 -17.37
C THR A 265 26.82 -18.53 -17.76
N THR A 266 26.42 -19.54 -16.98
CA THR A 266 26.66 -20.96 -17.28
C THR A 266 25.36 -21.77 -17.19
N ALA A 267 25.29 -22.88 -17.94
CA ALA A 267 24.12 -23.76 -17.88
C ALA A 267 23.94 -24.42 -16.51
N SER A 268 25.02 -24.67 -15.77
CA SER A 268 24.98 -25.25 -14.43
C SER A 268 24.44 -24.28 -13.39
N ASP A 269 24.87 -23.02 -13.40
CA ASP A 269 24.36 -21.97 -12.53
C ASP A 269 22.88 -21.72 -12.83
N LEU A 270 22.53 -21.62 -14.11
CA LEU A 270 21.15 -21.48 -14.56
C LEU A 270 20.26 -22.62 -14.05
N LEU A 271 20.73 -23.87 -14.09
CA LEU A 271 19.96 -25.02 -13.59
C LEU A 271 19.78 -24.94 -12.07
N SER A 272 20.81 -24.51 -11.32
CA SER A 272 20.74 -24.34 -9.88
C SER A 272 19.75 -23.25 -9.49
N GLU A 273 19.86 -22.07 -10.07
CA GLU A 273 18.95 -20.95 -9.83
C GLU A 273 17.49 -21.31 -10.23
N ALA A 274 17.34 -21.97 -11.36
CA ALA A 274 16.03 -22.40 -11.85
C ALA A 274 15.34 -23.41 -10.91
N ARG A 275 16.08 -24.33 -10.30
CA ARG A 275 15.54 -25.28 -9.31
C ARG A 275 15.09 -24.55 -8.05
N THR A 276 15.91 -23.67 -7.54
CA THR A 276 15.57 -22.84 -6.35
C THR A 276 14.32 -22.01 -6.63
N TYR A 277 14.28 -21.32 -7.78
CA TYR A 277 13.13 -20.53 -8.18
C TYR A 277 11.84 -21.37 -8.30
N LEU A 278 11.94 -22.56 -8.92
CA LEU A 278 10.79 -23.44 -9.10
C LEU A 278 10.27 -23.94 -7.75
N GLU A 279 11.15 -24.37 -6.83
CA GLU A 279 10.76 -24.82 -5.49
C GLU A 279 10.09 -23.73 -4.67
N GLU A 280 10.53 -22.48 -4.81
CA GLU A 280 9.95 -21.36 -4.07
C GLU A 280 8.64 -20.84 -4.66
N ASN A 281 8.41 -21.03 -5.97
CA ASN A 281 7.33 -20.36 -6.69
C ASN A 281 6.30 -21.30 -7.35
N TYR A 282 6.49 -22.62 -7.33
CA TYR A 282 5.57 -23.56 -7.98
C TYR A 282 4.20 -23.63 -7.30
N ALA A 283 4.16 -23.44 -6.00
CA ALA A 283 2.91 -23.43 -5.27
C ALA A 283 2.06 -22.28 -5.77
N ALA A 284 0.84 -22.58 -6.16
CA ALA A 284 -0.15 -21.56 -6.46
C ALA A 284 -0.03 -20.43 -5.45
N ILE A 285 0.05 -19.21 -5.93
CA ILE A 285 0.07 -18.04 -5.07
C ILE A 285 -1.25 -18.05 -4.30
N ASN A 286 -1.29 -18.83 -3.24
CA ASN A 286 -2.33 -18.73 -2.24
C ASN A 286 -2.08 -17.41 -1.53
N THR A 287 -2.62 -16.33 -2.06
CA THR A 287 -2.64 -15.09 -1.32
C THR A 287 -3.62 -15.30 -0.19
N VAL A 288 -3.10 -15.44 1.01
CA VAL A 288 -3.90 -15.49 2.22
C VAL A 288 -3.78 -14.12 2.87
N GLU A 289 -4.85 -13.38 2.82
CA GLU A 289 -4.98 -12.11 3.52
C GLU A 289 -5.72 -12.37 4.83
N ILE A 290 -5.05 -12.17 5.95
CA ILE A 290 -5.65 -12.34 7.27
C ILE A 290 -5.68 -10.98 7.95
N SER A 291 -6.87 -10.55 8.34
CA SER A 291 -7.05 -9.39 9.20
C SER A 291 -7.23 -9.85 10.64
N ALA A 292 -6.38 -9.38 11.52
CA ALA A 292 -6.44 -9.71 12.95
C ALA A 292 -6.21 -8.48 13.82
N VAL A 293 -6.76 -8.50 15.02
CA VAL A 293 -6.51 -7.48 16.05
C VAL A 293 -5.25 -7.85 16.83
N ASP A 294 -4.40 -6.87 17.06
CA ASP A 294 -3.28 -6.99 17.98
C ASP A 294 -3.76 -6.84 19.43
N LEU A 295 -3.75 -7.95 20.17
CA LEU A 295 -4.23 -7.99 21.55
C LEU A 295 -3.25 -7.40 22.56
N SER A 296 -2.03 -7.07 22.18
CA SER A 296 -1.04 -6.50 23.10
C SER A 296 -1.47 -5.16 23.67
N SER A 297 -2.33 -4.41 22.98
CA SER A 297 -2.93 -3.17 23.48
C SER A 297 -3.95 -3.39 24.59
N MET A 298 -4.48 -4.62 24.74
CA MET A 298 -5.52 -4.99 25.69
C MET A 298 -5.04 -5.93 26.79
N THR A 299 -3.88 -6.59 26.59
CA THR A 299 -3.38 -7.65 27.47
C THR A 299 -1.96 -7.34 27.91
N ILE A 300 -1.76 -7.11 29.19
CA ILE A 300 -0.45 -6.86 29.79
C ILE A 300 0.44 -8.12 29.61
N GLY A 301 1.68 -7.90 29.16
CA GLY A 301 2.67 -8.96 28.98
C GLY A 301 2.55 -9.75 27.68
N LEU A 302 1.69 -9.32 26.76
CA LEU A 302 1.61 -9.88 25.43
C LEU A 302 2.37 -8.99 24.44
N ASP A 303 3.37 -9.56 23.76
CA ASP A 303 4.13 -8.84 22.74
C ASP A 303 3.27 -8.48 21.54
N SER A 304 3.51 -7.29 21.00
CA SER A 304 2.84 -6.85 19.77
C SER A 304 3.34 -7.62 18.54
N PHE A 305 2.47 -7.73 17.54
CA PHE A 305 2.90 -8.17 16.22
C PHE A 305 3.96 -7.23 15.64
N LYS A 306 4.91 -7.79 14.90
CA LYS A 306 5.92 -7.04 14.16
C LYS A 306 6.00 -7.56 12.72
N VAL A 307 6.18 -6.66 11.78
CA VAL A 307 6.46 -7.03 10.39
C VAL A 307 7.77 -7.82 10.34
N GLY A 308 7.80 -8.89 9.54
CA GLY A 308 8.93 -9.80 9.48
C GLY A 308 8.90 -10.94 10.50
N GLN A 309 7.95 -10.95 11.42
CA GLN A 309 7.72 -12.11 12.29
C GLN A 309 6.78 -13.12 11.65
N TRP A 310 6.97 -14.37 12.00
CA TRP A 310 6.01 -15.42 11.72
C TRP A 310 4.94 -15.48 12.80
N VAL A 311 3.71 -15.73 12.41
CA VAL A 311 2.57 -15.87 13.32
C VAL A 311 1.87 -17.18 13.08
N VAL A 312 1.46 -17.83 14.17
CA VAL A 312 0.65 -19.05 14.12
C VAL A 312 -0.82 -18.68 13.98
N VAL A 313 -1.48 -19.22 12.97
CA VAL A 313 -2.92 -19.03 12.72
C VAL A 313 -3.66 -20.34 12.99
N GLU A 314 -4.64 -20.26 13.87
CA GLU A 314 -5.49 -21.37 14.28
C GLU A 314 -6.95 -21.08 13.86
N SER A 315 -7.40 -21.71 12.80
CA SER A 315 -8.79 -21.58 12.34
C SER A 315 -9.25 -22.90 11.74
N GLY A 316 -9.79 -23.78 12.53
CA GLY A 316 -10.28 -25.09 12.09
C GLY A 316 -11.36 -25.05 11.00
N LYS A 317 -11.92 -23.87 10.72
CA LYS A 317 -12.84 -23.65 9.60
C LYS A 317 -12.12 -23.45 8.26
N HIS A 318 -10.92 -22.85 8.28
CA HIS A 318 -10.20 -22.45 7.07
C HIS A 318 -8.95 -23.30 6.82
N PHE A 319 -8.37 -23.84 7.87
CA PHE A 319 -7.19 -24.71 7.82
C PHE A 319 -7.43 -25.95 8.69
N SER A 320 -7.07 -27.12 8.18
CA SER A 320 -7.16 -28.38 8.92
C SER A 320 -6.22 -28.44 10.12
N GLU A 321 -5.09 -27.72 10.03
CA GLU A 321 -4.05 -27.66 11.05
C GLU A 321 -3.61 -26.21 11.27
N LYS A 322 -2.83 -25.99 12.36
CA LYS A 322 -2.19 -24.71 12.61
C LYS A 322 -1.20 -24.40 11.48
N GLN A 323 -1.34 -23.23 10.90
CA GLN A 323 -0.46 -22.75 9.86
C GLN A 323 0.40 -21.59 10.36
N ARG A 324 1.62 -21.48 9.84
CA ARG A 324 2.50 -20.34 10.10
C ARG A 324 2.52 -19.43 8.88
N PHE A 325 2.33 -18.14 9.10
CA PHE A 325 2.37 -17.12 8.06
C PHE A 325 3.32 -16.00 8.46
N LEU A 326 4.06 -15.48 7.48
CA LEU A 326 4.90 -14.29 7.67
C LEU A 326 4.03 -13.04 7.70
N ILE A 327 4.18 -12.20 8.71
CA ILE A 327 3.55 -10.88 8.77
C ILE A 327 4.26 -9.96 7.78
N ARG A 328 3.60 -9.67 6.67
CA ARG A 328 4.18 -8.86 5.59
C ARG A 328 3.84 -7.40 5.70
N LYS A 329 2.69 -7.09 6.23
CA LYS A 329 2.24 -5.71 6.37
C LYS A 329 1.43 -5.52 7.64
N MET A 330 1.59 -4.38 8.23
CA MET A 330 0.83 -3.95 9.38
C MET A 330 0.35 -2.53 9.16
N THR A 331 -0.92 -2.30 9.39
CA THR A 331 -1.53 -0.97 9.36
C THR A 331 -2.02 -0.64 10.75
N ILE A 332 -1.45 0.38 11.34
CA ILE A 332 -1.73 0.84 12.70
C ILE A 332 -2.48 2.17 12.61
N ASP A 333 -3.64 2.22 13.24
CA ASP A 333 -4.39 3.44 13.46
C ASP A 333 -4.04 3.94 14.86
N ILE A 334 -3.28 5.05 14.96
CA ILE A 334 -2.86 5.57 16.26
C ILE A 334 -3.99 6.28 17.01
N ASP A 335 -5.00 6.77 16.29
CA ASP A 335 -6.19 7.38 16.90
C ASP A 335 -7.13 6.30 17.46
N ASN A 336 -7.14 5.12 16.85
CA ASN A 336 -7.94 3.99 17.28
C ASN A 336 -7.15 2.67 17.15
N PRO A 337 -6.33 2.31 18.12
CA PRO A 337 -5.43 1.14 18.07
C PRO A 337 -6.14 -0.21 17.83
N THR A 338 -7.42 -0.31 18.16
CA THR A 338 -8.22 -1.53 17.91
C THR A 338 -8.47 -1.77 16.41
N ASN A 339 -8.28 -0.74 15.58
CA ASN A 339 -8.34 -0.84 14.12
C ASN A 339 -7.03 -1.33 13.49
N THR A 340 -6.02 -1.64 14.29
CA THR A 340 -4.77 -2.23 13.77
C THR A 340 -5.07 -3.52 13.02
N ARG A 341 -4.52 -3.62 11.80
CA ARG A 341 -4.67 -4.76 10.91
C ARG A 341 -3.30 -5.30 10.55
N ILE A 342 -3.22 -6.60 10.45
CA ILE A 342 -2.04 -7.27 9.90
C ILE A 342 -2.43 -8.03 8.64
N GLU A 343 -1.54 -8.05 7.68
CA GLU A 343 -1.65 -8.84 6.47
C GLU A 343 -0.51 -9.87 6.47
N VAL A 344 -0.87 -11.12 6.23
CA VAL A 344 0.08 -12.23 6.25
C VAL A 344 0.06 -12.96 4.90
N GLY A 345 1.11 -13.70 4.59
CA GLY A 345 1.24 -14.44 3.35
C GLY A 345 1.75 -13.58 2.18
N ARG A 346 1.57 -14.03 0.93
CA ARG A 346 1.87 -13.23 -0.26
C ARG A 346 0.67 -12.32 -0.53
N THR A 347 0.85 -11.02 -0.44
CA THR A 347 -0.18 -10.05 -0.86
C THR A 347 -0.21 -9.95 -2.38
N LYS A 348 -1.40 -9.90 -2.99
CA LYS A 348 -1.55 -9.36 -4.34
C LYS A 348 -0.97 -7.94 -4.34
N GLN A 349 -0.17 -7.63 -5.35
CA GLN A 349 0.15 -6.24 -5.63
C GLN A 349 -1.18 -5.50 -5.84
N GLY A 350 -1.49 -4.56 -4.97
CA GLY A 350 -2.68 -3.73 -5.12
C GLY A 350 -2.59 -2.90 -6.39
N LEU A 351 -3.73 -2.43 -6.90
CA LEU A 351 -3.77 -1.50 -8.04
C LEU A 351 -2.84 -0.29 -7.81
N THR A 352 -2.70 0.15 -6.57
CA THR A 352 -1.80 1.24 -6.16
C THR A 352 -0.32 0.86 -6.35
N ASP A 353 0.07 -0.39 -6.07
CA ASP A 353 1.44 -0.86 -6.30
C ASP A 353 1.72 -1.01 -7.79
N SER A 354 0.72 -1.46 -8.57
CA SER A 354 0.80 -1.50 -10.03
C SER A 354 0.90 -0.09 -10.64
N LEU A 355 0.18 0.90 -10.09
CA LEU A 355 0.30 2.31 -10.48
C LEU A 355 1.65 2.89 -10.04
N GLY A 356 2.18 2.51 -8.88
CA GLY A 356 3.52 2.87 -8.43
C GLY A 356 4.60 2.33 -9.38
N ASN A 357 4.49 1.08 -9.81
CA ASN A 357 5.40 0.48 -10.79
C ASN A 357 5.28 1.17 -12.16
N VAL A 358 4.07 1.47 -12.63
CA VAL A 358 3.85 2.25 -13.86
C VAL A 358 4.44 3.67 -13.75
N THR A 359 4.33 4.31 -12.59
CA THR A 359 4.92 5.63 -12.36
C THR A 359 6.45 5.57 -12.34
N ASN A 360 7.04 4.51 -11.79
CA ASN A 360 8.48 4.28 -11.82
C ASN A 360 8.96 3.94 -13.24
N ASP A 361 8.20 3.14 -14.00
CA ASP A 361 8.48 2.84 -15.41
C ASP A 361 8.40 4.10 -16.27
N ILE A 362 7.40 4.98 -16.03
CA ILE A 362 7.29 6.30 -16.68
C ILE A 362 8.46 7.20 -16.27
N GLY A 363 8.87 7.18 -14.99
CA GLY A 363 10.08 7.87 -14.52
C GLY A 363 11.34 7.40 -15.23
N GLY A 364 11.51 6.09 -15.42
CA GLY A 364 12.59 5.47 -16.17
C GLY A 364 12.56 5.85 -17.67
N VAL A 365 11.37 5.89 -18.27
CA VAL A 365 11.17 6.35 -19.65
C VAL A 365 11.47 7.84 -19.80
N ILE A 366 11.04 8.69 -18.86
CA ILE A 366 11.35 10.12 -18.86
C ILE A 366 12.86 10.36 -18.69
N ALA A 367 13.53 9.62 -17.81
CA ALA A 367 14.99 9.67 -17.66
C ALA A 367 15.71 9.24 -18.95
N SER A 368 15.20 8.19 -19.62
CA SER A 368 15.72 7.72 -20.92
C SER A 368 15.49 8.76 -22.03
N ILE A 369 14.33 9.41 -22.06
CA ILE A 369 14.01 10.52 -22.98
C ILE A 369 14.91 11.73 -22.70
N ASN A 370 15.18 12.08 -21.46
CA ASN A 370 16.08 13.16 -21.10
C ASN A 370 17.54 12.85 -21.46
N ASN A 371 17.99 11.61 -21.30
CA ASN A 371 19.30 11.15 -21.77
C ASN A 371 19.42 11.18 -23.30
N VAL A 372 18.37 10.76 -24.00
CA VAL A 372 18.30 10.85 -25.48
C VAL A 372 18.29 12.32 -25.91
N SER A 373 17.57 13.21 -25.21
CA SER A 373 17.57 14.65 -25.46
C SER A 373 18.95 15.28 -25.22
N GLY A 374 19.64 14.89 -24.15
CA GLY A 374 21.02 15.32 -23.87
C GLY A 374 22.03 14.83 -24.93
N ASN A 375 21.87 13.59 -25.40
CA ASN A 375 22.68 13.03 -26.50
C ASN A 375 22.38 13.71 -27.83
N ILE A 376 21.14 14.09 -28.09
CA ILE A 376 20.72 14.89 -29.26
C ILE A 376 21.35 16.29 -29.18
N GLY A 377 21.33 16.95 -28.00
CA GLY A 377 21.99 18.24 -27.79
C GLY A 377 23.52 18.17 -28.08
N THR A 378 24.17 17.12 -27.60
CA THR A 378 25.60 16.88 -27.86
C THR A 378 25.87 16.55 -29.35
N ALA A 379 24.95 15.84 -29.99
CA ALA A 379 25.06 15.53 -31.45
C ALA A 379 24.82 16.80 -32.29
N VAL A 380 23.88 17.64 -31.92
CA VAL A 380 23.62 18.96 -32.56
C VAL A 380 24.86 19.86 -32.46
N THR A 381 25.47 19.98 -31.27
CA THR A 381 26.68 20.77 -31.08
C THR A 381 27.87 20.21 -31.88
N LYS A 382 27.97 18.89 -32.00
CA LYS A 382 28.98 18.24 -32.89
C LYS A 382 28.67 18.45 -34.35
N ALA A 383 27.40 18.47 -34.76
CA ALA A 383 26.97 18.76 -36.12
C ALA A 383 27.27 20.21 -36.53
N GLU A 384 26.98 21.20 -35.61
CA GLU A 384 27.30 22.60 -35.78
C GLU A 384 28.85 22.83 -35.89
N THR A 385 29.62 22.10 -35.09
CA THR A 385 31.09 22.12 -35.17
C THR A 385 31.62 21.48 -36.45
N ALA A 386 30.94 20.46 -36.98
CA ALA A 386 31.29 19.82 -38.27
C ALA A 386 30.90 20.70 -39.47
N GLU A 387 29.76 21.41 -39.37
CA GLU A 387 29.32 22.37 -40.39
C GLU A 387 30.29 23.55 -40.52
N ALA A 388 30.83 24.07 -39.39
CA ALA A 388 31.88 25.07 -39.37
C ALA A 388 33.22 24.59 -40.01
N LYS A 389 33.46 23.27 -39.99
CA LYS A 389 34.59 22.60 -40.65
C LYS A 389 34.31 22.20 -42.11
N ALA A 390 33.03 22.05 -42.48
CA ALA A 390 32.60 21.54 -43.80
C ALA A 390 32.63 22.60 -44.93
N THR A 391 32.81 23.89 -44.60
CA THR A 391 33.00 24.98 -45.58
C THR A 391 34.29 24.82 -46.40
N SER A 392 35.09 23.76 -46.14
CA SER A 392 36.32 23.48 -46.89
C SER A 392 36.38 22.17 -47.67
N ALA A 393 35.26 21.47 -47.81
CA ALA A 393 35.30 20.15 -48.53
C ALA A 393 33.96 19.78 -49.18
N GLU A 394 33.71 20.28 -50.37
CA GLU A 394 32.53 20.03 -51.21
C GLU A 394 32.26 18.54 -51.52
N THR A 395 33.24 17.67 -51.33
CA THR A 395 33.12 16.22 -51.60
C THR A 395 32.54 15.42 -50.43
N LYS A 396 32.37 15.99 -49.25
CA LYS A 396 31.78 15.31 -48.07
C LYS A 396 30.29 15.65 -47.84
N ALA A 397 29.72 16.61 -48.57
CA ALA A 397 28.35 17.06 -48.43
C ALA A 397 27.31 15.98 -48.74
N THR A 398 27.58 15.09 -49.69
CA THR A 398 26.66 14.04 -50.11
C THR A 398 26.50 12.96 -49.03
N ASN A 399 27.57 12.63 -48.32
CA ASN A 399 27.51 11.65 -47.24
C ASN A 399 26.84 12.27 -45.97
N ALA A 400 27.04 13.57 -45.71
CA ALA A 400 26.40 14.26 -44.60
C ALA A 400 24.88 14.36 -44.78
N THR A 401 24.41 14.57 -46.04
CA THR A 401 22.96 14.61 -46.35
C THR A 401 22.30 13.24 -46.14
N THR A 402 22.98 12.13 -46.48
CA THR A 402 22.46 10.78 -46.25
C THR A 402 22.35 10.45 -44.76
N VAL A 403 23.34 10.87 -43.96
CA VAL A 403 23.31 10.70 -42.48
C VAL A 403 22.22 11.56 -41.83
N ALA A 404 22.03 12.80 -42.28
CA ALA A 404 20.99 13.69 -41.80
C ALA A 404 19.57 13.15 -42.11
N ASN A 405 19.38 12.57 -43.32
CA ASN A 405 18.11 11.94 -43.69
C ASN A 405 17.80 10.70 -42.84
N THR A 406 18.83 9.89 -42.56
CA THR A 406 18.68 8.73 -41.66
C THR A 406 18.37 9.14 -40.22
N ALA A 407 19.02 10.20 -39.73
CA ALA A 407 18.75 10.76 -38.41
C ALA A 407 17.34 11.37 -38.33
N ASN A 408 16.88 12.03 -39.38
CA ASN A 408 15.53 12.59 -39.48
C ASN A 408 14.45 11.51 -39.46
N THR A 409 14.70 10.39 -40.14
CA THR A 409 13.80 9.21 -40.09
C THR A 409 13.72 8.61 -38.69
N LYS A 410 14.85 8.51 -37.98
CA LYS A 410 14.89 8.05 -36.59
C LYS A 410 14.21 9.04 -35.61
N ALA A 411 14.41 10.33 -35.84
CA ALA A 411 13.76 11.37 -35.04
C ALA A 411 12.23 11.35 -35.23
N ASN A 412 11.76 11.20 -36.46
CA ASN A 412 10.33 11.09 -36.76
C ASN A 412 9.71 9.83 -36.14
N ASN A 413 10.44 8.71 -36.10
CA ASN A 413 10.00 7.51 -35.41
C ASN A 413 9.93 7.73 -33.87
N ALA A 414 10.90 8.43 -33.31
CA ALA A 414 10.90 8.78 -31.88
C ALA A 414 9.73 9.73 -31.50
N VAL A 415 9.46 10.73 -32.36
CA VAL A 415 8.29 11.62 -32.18
C VAL A 415 6.97 10.85 -32.26
N THR A 416 6.86 9.91 -33.20
CA THR A 416 5.66 9.06 -33.32
C THR A 416 5.45 8.21 -32.05
N THR A 417 6.53 7.66 -31.52
CA THR A 417 6.51 6.88 -30.27
C THR A 417 6.13 7.77 -29.08
N ALA A 418 6.69 8.96 -28.98
CA ALA A 418 6.35 9.93 -27.95
C ALA A 418 4.86 10.37 -27.99
N ASN A 419 4.35 10.63 -29.20
CA ASN A 419 2.94 10.99 -29.38
C ASN A 419 1.98 9.84 -28.99
N SER A 420 2.38 8.59 -29.26
CA SER A 420 1.60 7.42 -28.82
C SER A 420 1.59 7.30 -27.28
N ALA A 421 2.71 7.58 -26.61
CA ALA A 421 2.79 7.61 -25.16
C ALA A 421 1.93 8.72 -24.57
N VAL A 422 1.96 9.94 -25.14
CA VAL A 422 1.10 11.06 -24.73
C VAL A 422 -0.40 10.73 -24.88
N THR A 423 -0.76 10.05 -25.98
CA THR A 423 -2.15 9.60 -26.18
C THR A 423 -2.57 8.61 -25.10
N SER A 424 -1.67 7.70 -24.72
CA SER A 424 -1.92 6.75 -23.63
C SER A 424 -2.07 7.45 -22.27
N VAL A 425 -1.21 8.44 -21.99
CA VAL A 425 -1.30 9.25 -20.76
C VAL A 425 -2.61 10.04 -20.70
N ASN A 426 -3.02 10.65 -21.81
CA ASN A 426 -4.29 11.38 -21.89
C ASN A 426 -5.50 10.44 -21.70
N SER A 427 -5.42 9.22 -22.22
CA SER A 427 -6.44 8.18 -21.98
C SER A 427 -6.51 7.79 -20.50
N VAL A 428 -5.35 7.60 -19.86
CA VAL A 428 -5.26 7.32 -18.41
C VAL A 428 -5.80 8.51 -17.61
N SER A 429 -5.40 9.74 -17.96
CA SER A 429 -5.88 10.97 -17.31
C SER A 429 -7.40 11.10 -17.40
N SER A 430 -7.97 10.82 -18.58
CA SER A 430 -9.44 10.85 -18.77
C SER A 430 -10.14 9.79 -17.92
N ARG A 431 -9.55 8.61 -17.79
CA ARG A 431 -10.09 7.53 -16.92
C ARG A 431 -9.97 7.89 -15.44
N VAL A 432 -8.88 8.51 -15.03
CA VAL A 432 -8.69 9.01 -13.66
C VAL A 432 -9.73 10.08 -13.35
N SER A 433 -9.91 11.06 -14.25
CA SER A 433 -10.94 12.09 -14.08
C SER A 433 -12.36 11.52 -14.03
N ALA A 434 -12.63 10.46 -14.78
CA ALA A 434 -13.91 9.76 -14.72
C ALA A 434 -14.13 9.06 -13.37
N ILE A 435 -13.07 8.44 -12.83
CA ILE A 435 -13.10 7.79 -11.50
C ILE A 435 -13.24 8.83 -10.39
N GLU A 436 -12.56 9.97 -10.50
CA GLU A 436 -12.67 11.09 -9.56
C GLU A 436 -14.04 11.76 -9.59
N ALA A 437 -14.73 11.68 -10.74
CA ALA A 437 -16.09 12.20 -10.90
C ALA A 437 -17.17 11.27 -10.28
N GLU A 438 -16.84 10.02 -9.99
CA GLU A 438 -17.78 9.15 -9.30
C GLU A 438 -18.02 9.61 -7.84
N PRO A 439 -19.25 9.53 -7.37
CA PRO A 439 -19.56 9.90 -6.00
C PRO A 439 -18.73 9.07 -5.00
N HIS A 440 -17.77 9.70 -4.35
CA HIS A 440 -16.97 9.10 -3.29
C HIS A 440 -17.19 9.85 -1.97
N ILE A 441 -16.94 9.17 -0.88
CA ILE A 441 -17.10 9.75 0.46
C ILE A 441 -16.04 10.82 0.66
N THR A 442 -16.50 12.07 0.86
CA THR A 442 -15.63 13.21 1.15
C THR A 442 -15.48 13.46 2.66
N GLU A 443 -16.53 13.14 3.40
CA GLU A 443 -16.58 13.35 4.84
C GLU A 443 -17.52 12.33 5.47
N SER A 444 -17.22 11.89 6.66
CA SER A 444 -18.10 11.02 7.43
C SER A 444 -17.93 11.25 8.93
N GLY A 445 -18.92 10.93 9.70
CA GLY A 445 -18.87 11.12 11.14
C GLY A 445 -20.04 10.53 11.89
N VAL A 446 -20.02 10.75 13.19
CA VAL A 446 -21.11 10.39 14.11
C VAL A 446 -21.54 11.63 14.86
N ASN A 447 -22.86 11.87 14.93
CA ASN A 447 -23.45 12.95 15.69
C ASN A 447 -24.77 12.47 16.32
N GLY A 448 -24.80 12.34 17.63
CA GLY A 448 -25.95 11.78 18.36
C GLY A 448 -26.26 10.35 17.90
N ILE A 449 -27.46 10.15 17.40
CA ILE A 449 -27.91 8.84 16.87
C ILE A 449 -27.42 8.55 15.46
N TRP A 450 -26.85 9.54 14.80
CA TRP A 450 -26.54 9.50 13.37
C TRP A 450 -25.10 9.08 13.11
N THR A 451 -24.93 8.09 12.26
CA THR A 451 -23.72 7.89 11.46
C THR A 451 -23.99 8.46 10.07
N TRP A 452 -23.13 9.32 9.57
CA TRP A 452 -23.38 10.02 8.32
C TRP A 452 -22.19 10.00 7.38
N LYS A 453 -22.50 10.18 6.11
CA LYS A 453 -21.52 10.28 5.02
C LYS A 453 -21.93 11.39 4.07
N LYS A 454 -20.97 12.17 3.62
CA LYS A 454 -21.10 13.11 2.51
C LYS A 454 -20.34 12.57 1.30
N TYR A 455 -20.87 12.82 0.15
CA TYR A 455 -20.27 12.39 -1.11
C TYR A 455 -19.86 13.60 -1.95
N SER A 456 -18.91 13.39 -2.88
CA SER A 456 -18.36 14.43 -3.74
C SER A 456 -19.38 15.05 -4.71
N ASP A 457 -20.51 14.41 -4.95
CA ASP A 457 -21.65 14.89 -5.75
C ASP A 457 -22.64 15.75 -4.96
N ASN A 458 -22.27 16.18 -3.76
CA ASN A 458 -23.10 16.90 -2.79
C ASN A 458 -24.28 16.08 -2.24
N THR A 459 -24.31 14.77 -2.46
CA THR A 459 -25.27 13.91 -1.77
C THR A 459 -24.78 13.50 -0.39
N CYS A 460 -25.69 13.09 0.47
CA CYS A 460 -25.36 12.57 1.79
C CYS A 460 -26.32 11.47 2.24
N GLU A 461 -25.83 10.66 3.14
CA GLU A 461 -26.61 9.61 3.79
C GLU A 461 -26.45 9.70 5.30
N PHE A 462 -27.55 9.57 6.03
CA PHE A 462 -27.56 9.41 7.48
C PHE A 462 -28.17 8.07 7.83
N PHE A 463 -27.59 7.39 8.77
CA PHE A 463 -28.08 6.14 9.35
C PHE A 463 -28.27 6.35 10.85
N GLY A 464 -29.49 6.23 11.30
CA GLY A 464 -29.83 6.44 12.72
C GLY A 464 -30.55 5.26 13.31
N LYS A 465 -30.41 5.11 14.64
CA LYS A 465 -31.16 4.12 15.42
C LYS A 465 -31.75 4.77 16.67
N ILE A 466 -33.02 4.52 16.92
CA ILE A 466 -33.70 4.97 18.13
C ILE A 466 -34.36 3.78 18.81
N THR A 467 -34.04 3.59 20.07
CA THR A 467 -34.67 2.56 20.89
C THR A 467 -36.00 3.09 21.42
N VAL A 468 -37.05 2.35 21.22
CA VAL A 468 -38.39 2.61 21.74
C VAL A 468 -38.63 1.63 22.89
N THR A 469 -38.96 2.14 24.05
CA THR A 469 -39.14 1.31 25.26
C THR A 469 -40.50 1.62 25.89
N ASN A 470 -41.25 0.58 26.23
CA ASN A 470 -42.51 0.64 26.91
C ASN A 470 -43.55 1.58 26.26
N TYR A 471 -43.57 1.61 24.94
CA TYR A 471 -44.40 2.52 24.17
C TYR A 471 -45.83 1.99 23.99
N SER A 472 -46.82 2.88 24.04
CA SER A 472 -48.22 2.53 23.88
C SER A 472 -48.79 3.07 22.57
N VAL A 473 -49.33 2.18 21.75
CA VAL A 473 -50.02 2.49 20.51
C VAL A 473 -51.51 2.23 20.75
N THR A 474 -52.19 3.24 21.30
CA THR A 474 -53.54 3.08 21.87
C THR A 474 -54.53 4.14 21.41
N THR A 475 -54.06 5.24 20.84
CA THR A 475 -54.93 6.32 20.32
C THR A 475 -55.63 5.85 19.07
N THR A 476 -56.96 5.98 19.04
CA THR A 476 -57.74 5.55 17.88
C THR A 476 -57.69 6.60 16.77
N LEU A 477 -57.36 6.16 15.56
CA LEU A 477 -57.36 6.92 14.33
C LEU A 477 -58.21 6.17 13.26
N GLY A 478 -59.47 6.52 13.16
CA GLY A 478 -60.41 5.75 12.34
C GLY A 478 -60.55 4.30 12.86
N SER A 479 -60.25 3.32 12.02
CA SER A 479 -60.21 1.89 12.39
C SER A 479 -58.88 1.39 12.92
N TRP A 480 -57.92 2.28 13.08
CA TRP A 480 -56.55 1.95 13.46
C TRP A 480 -56.17 2.61 14.77
N PHE A 481 -55.19 2.04 15.43
CA PHE A 481 -54.57 2.65 16.61
C PHE A 481 -53.22 3.28 16.23
N SER A 482 -53.00 4.50 16.67
CA SER A 482 -51.77 5.26 16.45
C SER A 482 -51.16 5.64 17.80
N GLY A 483 -49.85 5.58 17.91
CA GLY A 483 -49.11 6.26 18.98
C GLY A 483 -48.85 7.69 18.54
N ALA A 484 -49.49 8.66 19.18
CA ALA A 484 -49.14 10.04 18.97
C ALA A 484 -47.72 10.28 19.48
N ASN A 485 -46.85 10.84 18.65
CA ASN A 485 -45.48 11.23 18.98
C ASN A 485 -44.65 10.10 19.57
N LEU A 486 -43.94 9.37 18.70
CA LEU A 486 -42.84 8.54 19.18
C LEU A 486 -41.92 9.44 20.02
N TYR A 487 -41.92 9.18 21.33
CA TYR A 487 -41.15 9.94 22.32
C TYR A 487 -39.72 10.13 21.82
N GLY A 488 -39.28 11.38 21.68
CA GLY A 488 -37.92 11.72 21.29
C GLY A 488 -37.66 11.95 19.78
N LEU A 489 -38.67 11.83 18.90
CA LEU A 489 -38.48 12.12 17.45
C LEU A 489 -38.70 13.59 17.07
N TYR A 490 -39.25 14.42 17.97
CA TYR A 490 -39.43 15.85 17.67
C TYR A 490 -38.13 16.64 17.59
N ASP A 491 -37.10 16.20 18.28
CA ASP A 491 -35.82 16.90 18.42
C ASP A 491 -34.66 16.17 17.76
N VAL A 492 -34.94 15.20 16.88
CA VAL A 492 -33.87 14.49 16.18
C VAL A 492 -33.38 15.33 15.02
N ILE A 493 -32.43 16.18 15.37
CA ILE A 493 -31.76 17.07 14.42
C ILE A 493 -30.81 16.26 13.55
N TYR A 494 -30.77 16.56 12.25
CA TYR A 494 -29.77 15.99 11.35
C TYR A 494 -28.38 16.50 11.71
N PRO A 495 -27.33 15.77 11.38
CA PRO A 495 -25.95 16.20 11.61
C PRO A 495 -25.63 17.58 11.04
N PHE A 496 -26.32 17.96 9.98
CA PHE A 496 -26.27 19.27 9.32
C PHE A 496 -27.55 19.51 8.52
N THR A 497 -27.81 20.79 8.17
CA THR A 497 -28.98 21.19 7.38
C THR A 497 -28.80 20.78 5.93
N LEU A 498 -29.85 20.20 5.34
CA LEU A 498 -29.91 19.78 3.95
C LEU A 498 -30.40 20.92 3.05
N LYS A 499 -30.02 20.90 1.78
CA LYS A 499 -30.45 21.88 0.77
C LYS A 499 -31.83 21.60 0.17
N GLU A 500 -32.26 20.35 0.21
CA GLU A 500 -33.55 19.90 -0.27
C GLU A 500 -34.17 18.89 0.69
N VAL A 501 -35.47 18.70 0.62
CA VAL A 501 -36.18 17.73 1.44
C VAL A 501 -35.67 16.33 1.15
N PRO A 502 -35.14 15.62 2.15
CA PRO A 502 -34.51 14.32 1.94
C PRO A 502 -35.56 13.21 1.70
N SER A 503 -35.10 12.14 1.09
CA SER A 503 -35.78 10.86 1.14
C SER A 503 -35.49 10.20 2.49
N VAL A 504 -36.54 9.85 3.23
CA VAL A 504 -36.46 9.21 4.54
C VAL A 504 -37.12 7.84 4.49
N ALA A 505 -36.37 6.82 4.84
CA ALA A 505 -36.90 5.47 5.03
C ALA A 505 -36.76 5.11 6.52
N ILE A 506 -37.85 4.66 7.12
CA ILE A 506 -37.89 4.27 8.54
C ILE A 506 -38.51 2.88 8.63
N THR A 507 -37.86 2.02 9.39
CA THR A 507 -38.38 0.69 9.70
C THR A 507 -38.40 0.48 11.20
N PHE A 508 -39.39 -0.21 11.71
CA PHE A 508 -39.47 -0.59 13.10
C PHE A 508 -39.24 -2.09 13.27
N GLN A 509 -38.30 -2.41 14.12
CA GLN A 509 -38.01 -3.79 14.54
C GLN A 509 -38.43 -3.97 15.99
N SER A 510 -39.49 -4.71 16.23
CA SER A 510 -39.92 -5.05 17.60
C SER A 510 -38.92 -5.99 18.27
N THR A 511 -38.62 -5.73 19.54
CA THR A 511 -37.75 -6.58 20.38
C THR A 511 -38.52 -7.40 21.40
N ASN A 512 -39.80 -7.11 21.61
CA ASN A 512 -40.69 -7.96 22.37
C ASN A 512 -41.66 -8.68 21.42
N ASN A 513 -41.91 -9.97 21.70
CA ASN A 513 -42.74 -10.86 20.88
C ASN A 513 -44.20 -10.39 20.85
N THR A 514 -44.48 -9.40 20.02
CA THR A 514 -45.85 -8.99 19.72
C THR A 514 -46.30 -9.64 18.44
N SER A 515 -47.44 -10.30 18.44
CA SER A 515 -48.01 -10.98 17.29
C SER A 515 -48.35 -10.07 16.11
N ALA A 516 -48.18 -8.78 16.23
CA ALA A 516 -48.35 -7.81 15.16
C ALA A 516 -47.42 -6.60 15.34
N VAL A 517 -46.43 -6.51 14.49
CA VAL A 517 -45.49 -5.37 14.43
C VAL A 517 -46.22 -4.15 13.86
N PRO A 518 -46.15 -2.95 14.44
CA PRO A 518 -46.75 -1.75 13.90
C PRO A 518 -46.04 -1.32 12.62
N TRP A 519 -46.77 -0.64 11.74
CA TRP A 519 -46.19 0.09 10.61
C TRP A 519 -45.68 1.47 11.08
N VAL A 520 -44.65 1.96 10.39
CA VAL A 520 -44.14 3.31 10.63
C VAL A 520 -44.63 4.23 9.52
N PHE A 521 -45.16 5.37 9.91
CA PHE A 521 -45.52 6.45 8.98
C PHE A 521 -44.82 7.73 9.44
N SER A 522 -44.27 8.49 8.52
CA SER A 522 -43.81 9.84 8.78
C SER A 522 -44.84 10.87 8.37
N ASN A 523 -44.97 11.94 9.13
CA ASN A 523 -45.74 13.09 8.72
C ASN A 523 -45.06 13.75 7.50
N ASN A 524 -45.85 14.21 6.54
CA ASN A 524 -45.35 14.89 5.36
C ASN A 524 -44.84 16.30 5.71
N ALA A 525 -43.63 16.38 6.26
CA ALA A 525 -42.96 17.65 6.50
C ALA A 525 -42.24 18.08 5.21
N THR A 526 -42.93 18.77 4.34
CA THR A 526 -42.41 19.34 3.09
C THR A 526 -41.25 20.35 3.28
N THR A 527 -40.85 20.63 4.52
CA THR A 527 -39.84 21.64 4.88
C THR A 527 -38.80 21.16 5.85
N ALA A 528 -38.74 19.87 6.18
CA ALA A 528 -37.82 19.33 7.19
C ALA A 528 -36.40 19.16 6.61
N LEU A 529 -35.67 20.26 6.48
CA LEU A 529 -34.29 20.28 5.99
C LEU A 529 -33.23 19.99 7.07
N SER A 530 -33.60 20.17 8.35
CA SER A 530 -32.65 20.10 9.46
C SER A 530 -33.03 19.09 10.55
N TYR A 531 -34.17 18.46 10.45
CA TYR A 531 -34.65 17.50 11.46
C TYR A 531 -35.47 16.38 10.83
N LEU A 532 -35.55 15.25 11.52
CA LEU A 532 -36.37 14.11 11.11
C LEU A 532 -37.85 14.47 11.19
N PRO A 533 -38.66 14.23 10.13
CA PRO A 533 -40.09 14.41 10.20
C PRO A 533 -40.72 13.57 11.32
N GLN A 534 -41.77 14.07 11.91
CA GLN A 534 -42.54 13.37 12.94
C GLN A 534 -42.99 11.98 12.43
N CYS A 535 -42.74 10.95 13.22
CA CYS A 535 -43.12 9.58 12.87
C CYS A 535 -44.16 9.02 13.83
N TYR A 536 -44.99 8.15 13.30
CA TYR A 536 -46.07 7.49 14.01
C TYR A 536 -45.93 5.97 13.87
N LEU A 537 -46.17 5.23 14.95
CA LEU A 537 -46.46 3.81 14.87
C LEU A 537 -47.95 3.59 14.79
N ILE A 538 -48.39 2.84 13.76
CA ILE A 538 -49.81 2.58 13.50
C ILE A 538 -50.02 1.07 13.35
N ARG A 539 -51.12 0.58 13.91
CA ARG A 539 -51.54 -0.82 13.80
C ARG A 539 -53.07 -0.99 13.95
N PRO A 540 -53.61 -2.12 13.48
CA PRO A 540 -55.07 -2.38 13.54
C PRO A 540 -55.60 -2.56 14.98
N THR A 541 -54.76 -2.98 15.94
CA THR A 541 -55.14 -3.25 17.32
C THR A 541 -54.21 -2.50 18.27
N SER A 542 -54.73 -2.05 19.41
CA SER A 542 -53.93 -1.37 20.43
C SER A 542 -52.85 -2.30 21.03
N VAL A 543 -51.77 -1.70 21.47
CA VAL A 543 -50.70 -2.37 22.20
C VAL A 543 -50.09 -1.42 23.23
N THR A 544 -49.74 -1.97 24.39
CA THR A 544 -48.97 -1.29 25.44
C THR A 544 -47.67 -2.05 25.67
N GLY A 545 -46.66 -1.37 26.18
CA GLY A 545 -45.39 -2.02 26.52
C GLY A 545 -44.56 -2.43 25.27
N LEU A 546 -44.74 -1.77 24.13
CA LEU A 546 -44.01 -2.07 22.91
C LEU A 546 -42.56 -1.63 23.05
N ASN A 547 -41.65 -2.57 22.80
CA ASN A 547 -40.22 -2.31 22.75
C ASN A 547 -39.69 -2.63 21.38
N GLY A 548 -38.74 -1.83 20.92
CA GLY A 548 -38.15 -2.05 19.59
C GLY A 548 -37.09 -1.02 19.22
N VAL A 549 -36.65 -1.11 18.00
CA VAL A 549 -35.66 -0.21 17.40
C VAL A 549 -36.22 0.34 16.10
N LEU A 550 -36.20 1.65 15.96
CA LEU A 550 -36.38 2.33 14.67
C LEU A 550 -35.03 2.42 14.00
N ASN A 551 -34.92 1.87 12.80
CA ASN A 551 -33.79 2.07 11.93
C ASN A 551 -34.19 3.12 10.89
N ILE A 552 -33.37 4.12 10.74
CA ILE A 552 -33.66 5.32 9.95
C ILE A 552 -32.57 5.50 8.91
N ILE A 553 -32.96 5.68 7.68
CA ILE A 553 -32.06 6.02 6.58
C ILE A 553 -32.57 7.31 5.97
N VAL A 554 -31.70 8.29 5.88
CA VAL A 554 -31.99 9.59 5.24
C VAL A 554 -30.99 9.79 4.11
N LYS A 555 -31.52 10.12 2.93
CA LYS A 555 -30.72 10.47 1.76
C LYS A 555 -31.12 11.83 1.27
N GLY A 556 -30.16 12.71 1.04
CA GLY A 556 -30.42 14.08 0.62
C GLY A 556 -29.21 14.75 0.00
N LYS A 557 -29.32 16.08 -0.16
CA LYS A 557 -28.21 16.95 -0.58
C LYS A 557 -27.85 17.94 0.52
N TYR A 558 -26.55 18.21 0.68
CA TYR A 558 -25.98 19.12 1.68
C TYR A 558 -25.34 20.34 1.06
#